data_360fdca2b435c1771b6cde34a62646fd
#
_entry.id   360fdca2b435c1771b6cde34a62646fd
#
_cell.length_a   1.000
_cell.length_b   1.000
_cell.length_c   1.000
_cell.angle_alpha   90.00
_cell.angle_beta   90.00
_cell.angle_gamma   90.00
#
_symmetry.space_group_name_H-M   'P 1'
#
loop_
_entity.id
_entity.type
_entity.pdbx_description
1 polymer ?
#
loop_
_entity_poly.entity_id
_entity_poly.type
_entity_poly.pdbx_seq_one_letter_code
_entity_poly.pdbx_strand_id
1 'polypeptide(L)'
;MKKPIVFDIDGTLTAEYYNEDNLLTLKENPAMMLVAIALQAERPLIISTARPEFLREVTELWLSKHGLVPAQVYMRPNDQEGVPDPEIKFAHLRDIQAKYGQPIVWADDNPGNIEMLRENNVPVIFVNNDQ
;
A
#
# COMPACT_ATOMS: atom_id res chain seq x y z
N MET A 1 16.07 -5.97 13.77
CA MET A 1 15.35 -5.27 12.70
C MET A 1 13.99 -4.77 13.19
N LYS A 2 13.66 -3.53 12.90
CA LYS A 2 12.35 -3.01 13.27
C LYS A 2 11.27 -3.56 12.34
N LYS A 3 10.10 -3.83 12.90
CA LYS A 3 8.97 -4.33 12.12
C LYS A 3 8.47 -3.26 11.15
N PRO A 4 7.93 -3.69 10.00
CA PRO A 4 7.59 -2.76 8.92
C PRO A 4 6.25 -2.08 9.13
N ILE A 5 6.08 -1.01 8.39
CA ILE A 5 4.79 -0.35 8.16
C ILE A 5 4.38 -0.61 6.72
N VAL A 6 3.09 -0.79 6.47
CA VAL A 6 2.57 -1.10 5.14
C VAL A 6 1.51 -0.09 4.75
N PHE A 7 1.59 0.41 3.53
CA PHE A 7 0.63 1.38 2.99
C PHE A 7 0.15 0.94 1.61
N ASP A 8 -1.16 1.01 1.42
CA ASP A 8 -1.79 0.95 0.11
C ASP A 8 -1.58 2.30 -0.61
N ILE A 9 -1.80 2.34 -1.92
CA ILE A 9 -1.65 3.57 -2.70
C ILE A 9 -3.00 4.22 -3.00
N ASP A 10 -3.79 3.59 -3.87
CA ASP A 10 -5.02 4.21 -4.40
C ASP A 10 -6.08 4.35 -3.32
N GLY A 11 -6.49 5.58 -3.06
CA GLY A 11 -7.45 5.87 -1.99
C GLY A 11 -6.85 5.94 -0.60
N THR A 12 -5.55 5.71 -0.44
CA THR A 12 -4.83 5.75 0.84
C THR A 12 -3.76 6.82 0.81
N LEU A 13 -2.66 6.59 0.07
CA LEU A 13 -1.63 7.62 -0.14
C LEU A 13 -2.09 8.66 -1.14
N THR A 14 -2.96 8.27 -2.07
CA THR A 14 -3.58 9.21 -3.02
C THR A 14 -4.96 9.60 -2.53
N ALA A 15 -5.40 10.81 -2.90
CA ALA A 15 -6.73 11.28 -2.60
C ALA A 15 -7.78 10.74 -3.58
N GLU A 16 -7.34 10.15 -4.68
CA GLU A 16 -8.21 9.68 -5.76
C GLU A 16 -7.67 8.37 -6.34
N TYR A 17 -8.49 7.70 -7.14
CA TYR A 17 -8.08 6.46 -7.81
C TYR A 17 -7.50 6.76 -9.18
N TYR A 18 -6.55 5.93 -9.61
CA TYR A 18 -5.88 6.13 -10.89
C TYR A 18 -6.77 5.75 -12.09
N ASN A 19 -6.45 6.37 -13.23
CA ASN A 19 -6.87 5.92 -14.54
C ASN A 19 -5.63 5.93 -15.45
N GLU A 20 -5.78 5.55 -16.71
CA GLU A 20 -4.63 5.42 -17.59
C GLU A 20 -3.87 6.73 -17.82
N ASP A 21 -4.53 7.88 -17.65
CA ASP A 21 -3.95 9.17 -17.98
C ASP A 21 -3.35 9.92 -16.78
N ASN A 22 -3.64 9.50 -15.55
CA ASN A 22 -3.28 10.30 -14.38
C ASN A 22 -2.25 9.67 -13.44
N LEU A 23 -1.63 8.55 -13.84
CA LEU A 23 -0.77 7.79 -12.92
C LEU A 23 0.35 8.60 -12.28
N LEU A 24 0.97 9.53 -13.01
CA LEU A 24 2.03 10.38 -12.47
C LEU A 24 1.52 11.65 -11.79
N THR A 25 0.29 12.05 -12.07
CA THR A 25 -0.29 13.31 -11.59
C THR A 25 -1.34 13.13 -10.49
N LEU A 26 -1.50 11.91 -9.99
CA LEU A 26 -2.43 11.64 -8.90
C LEU A 26 -2.15 12.54 -7.71
N LYS A 27 -3.21 13.12 -7.18
CA LYS A 27 -3.09 13.95 -5.99
C LYS A 27 -2.86 13.09 -4.76
N GLU A 28 -1.93 13.51 -3.92
CA GLU A 28 -1.67 12.85 -2.66
C GLU A 28 -2.77 13.13 -1.65
N ASN A 29 -2.90 12.23 -0.69
CA ASN A 29 -3.63 12.48 0.55
C ASN A 29 -2.63 13.07 1.55
N PRO A 30 -2.70 14.39 1.84
CA PRO A 30 -1.65 15.03 2.63
C PRO A 30 -1.46 14.43 4.02
N ALA A 31 -2.55 14.07 4.68
CA ALA A 31 -2.49 13.49 6.02
C ALA A 31 -1.79 12.13 6.01
N MET A 32 -2.15 11.26 5.07
CA MET A 32 -1.56 9.93 4.99
C MET A 32 -0.11 9.97 4.50
N MET A 33 0.22 10.91 3.61
CA MET A 33 1.60 11.13 3.18
C MET A 33 2.48 11.56 4.36
N LEU A 34 1.95 12.46 5.19
CA LEU A 34 2.68 12.90 6.38
C LEU A 34 2.97 11.73 7.32
N VAL A 35 1.97 10.87 7.55
CA VAL A 35 2.14 9.68 8.39
C VAL A 35 3.20 8.74 7.81
N ALA A 36 3.11 8.46 6.50
CA ALA A 36 4.06 7.57 5.85
C ALA A 36 5.48 8.11 5.91
N ILE A 37 5.68 9.40 5.61
CA ILE A 37 6.99 10.03 5.64
C ILE A 37 7.57 9.98 7.06
N ALA A 38 6.77 10.29 8.07
CA ALA A 38 7.21 10.26 9.46
C ALA A 38 7.63 8.86 9.89
N LEU A 39 6.83 7.85 9.56
CA LEU A 39 7.10 6.49 9.98
C LEU A 39 8.27 5.84 9.22
N GLN A 40 8.45 6.17 7.94
CA GLN A 40 9.57 5.59 7.17
C GLN A 40 10.94 6.03 7.69
N ALA A 41 10.99 7.14 8.42
CA ALA A 41 12.24 7.60 9.02
C ALA A 41 12.80 6.61 10.06
N GLU A 42 11.93 5.77 10.62
CA GLU A 42 12.32 4.85 11.69
C GLU A 42 12.11 3.37 11.38
N ARG A 43 11.28 3.05 10.38
CA ARG A 43 10.91 1.66 10.06
C ARG A 43 10.88 1.42 8.57
N PRO A 44 11.09 0.17 8.12
CA PRO A 44 10.94 -0.13 6.70
C PRO A 44 9.53 0.18 6.23
N LEU A 45 9.42 0.97 5.17
CA LEU A 45 8.15 1.23 4.51
C LEU A 45 7.94 0.17 3.42
N ILE A 46 6.81 -0.50 3.48
CA ILE A 46 6.39 -1.47 2.47
C ILE A 46 5.14 -0.91 1.79
N ILE A 47 5.12 -1.00 0.48
CA ILE A 47 3.93 -0.66 -0.30
C ILE A 47 3.26 -1.96 -0.73
N SER A 48 1.94 -2.04 -0.52
CA SER A 48 1.13 -3.16 -1.00
C SER A 48 -0.04 -2.59 -1.79
N THR A 49 0.01 -2.77 -3.10
CA THR A 49 -1.00 -2.24 -4.01
C THR A 49 -1.58 -3.35 -4.88
N ALA A 50 -2.88 -3.22 -5.21
CA ALA A 50 -3.53 -4.13 -6.15
C ALA A 50 -3.27 -3.75 -7.61
N ARG A 51 -2.48 -2.70 -7.87
CA ARG A 51 -2.07 -2.35 -9.23
C ARG A 51 -1.28 -3.50 -9.86
N PRO A 52 -1.49 -3.79 -11.15
CA PRO A 52 -0.74 -4.86 -11.81
C PRO A 52 0.75 -4.52 -12.00
N GLU A 53 1.57 -5.53 -12.04
CA GLU A 53 3.03 -5.40 -12.17
C GLU A 53 3.47 -4.58 -13.37
N PHE A 54 2.71 -4.57 -14.47
CA PHE A 54 3.11 -3.79 -15.64
C PHE A 54 3.06 -2.27 -15.38
N LEU A 55 2.49 -1.84 -14.25
CA LEU A 55 2.48 -0.43 -13.85
C LEU A 55 3.57 -0.11 -12.82
N ARG A 56 4.53 -1.00 -12.59
CA ARG A 56 5.54 -0.82 -11.56
C ARG A 56 6.38 0.45 -11.76
N GLU A 57 6.89 0.65 -12.95
CA GLU A 57 7.79 1.78 -13.20
C GLU A 57 7.13 3.12 -12.87
N VAL A 58 5.93 3.36 -13.38
CA VAL A 58 5.22 4.61 -13.13
C VAL A 58 4.79 4.73 -11.66
N THR A 59 4.47 3.61 -11.02
CA THR A 59 4.12 3.58 -9.60
C THR A 59 5.32 3.98 -8.74
N GLU A 60 6.48 3.42 -9.01
CA GLU A 60 7.69 3.75 -8.26
C GLU A 60 8.13 5.19 -8.49
N LEU A 61 7.94 5.73 -9.70
CA LEU A 61 8.21 7.12 -10.00
C LEU A 61 7.32 8.05 -9.16
N TRP A 62 6.03 7.75 -9.06
CA TRP A 62 5.12 8.55 -8.24
C TRP A 62 5.54 8.55 -6.76
N LEU A 63 5.85 7.37 -6.24
CA LEU A 63 6.30 7.24 -4.84
C LEU A 63 7.56 8.07 -4.59
N SER A 64 8.55 7.95 -5.46
CA SER A 64 9.79 8.70 -5.36
C SER A 64 9.58 10.20 -5.44
N LYS A 65 8.73 10.64 -6.37
CA LYS A 65 8.37 12.05 -6.54
C LYS A 65 7.79 12.65 -5.25
N HIS A 66 7.10 11.85 -4.46
CA HIS A 66 6.47 12.29 -3.22
C HIS A 66 7.32 12.02 -1.97
N GLY A 67 8.59 11.66 -2.16
CA GLY A 67 9.51 11.50 -1.04
C GLY A 67 9.44 10.18 -0.29
N LEU A 68 8.79 9.19 -0.87
CA LEU A 68 8.72 7.86 -0.25
C LEU A 68 9.84 6.97 -0.78
N VAL A 69 10.47 6.24 0.14
CA VAL A 69 11.59 5.33 -0.16
C VAL A 69 11.25 3.95 0.38
N PRO A 70 10.35 3.20 -0.31
CA PRO A 70 9.96 1.89 0.19
C PRO A 70 11.10 0.88 0.11
N ALA A 71 11.16 0.02 1.12
CA ALA A 71 12.05 -1.12 1.11
C ALA A 71 11.57 -2.16 0.09
N GLN A 72 10.27 -2.21 -0.15
CA GLN A 72 9.67 -3.16 -1.10
C GLN A 72 8.33 -2.62 -1.58
N VAL A 73 8.01 -2.87 -2.85
CA VAL A 73 6.70 -2.57 -3.43
C VAL A 73 6.11 -3.88 -3.93
N TYR A 74 5.00 -4.30 -3.31
CA TYR A 74 4.25 -5.49 -3.71
C TYR A 74 3.11 -5.07 -4.63
N MET A 75 2.98 -5.75 -5.74
CA MET A 75 1.96 -5.47 -6.75
C MET A 75 1.20 -6.75 -7.12
N ARG A 76 0.11 -6.59 -7.85
CA ARG A 76 -0.67 -7.72 -8.36
C ARG A 76 0.09 -8.37 -9.52
N PRO A 77 0.33 -9.69 -9.49
CA PRO A 77 0.89 -10.37 -10.66
C PRO A 77 0.01 -10.15 -11.89
N ASN A 78 0.63 -10.00 -13.07
CA ASN A 78 -0.10 -9.69 -14.30
C ASN A 78 -1.11 -10.76 -14.69
N ASP A 79 -0.89 -12.02 -14.29
CA ASP A 79 -1.79 -13.13 -14.58
C ASP A 79 -2.91 -13.32 -13.55
N GLN A 80 -3.07 -12.37 -12.62
CA GLN A 80 -4.07 -12.45 -11.56
C GLN A 80 -5.08 -11.29 -11.61
N GLU A 81 -5.41 -10.83 -12.81
CA GLU A 81 -6.31 -9.68 -13.00
C GLU A 81 -7.68 -9.89 -12.30
N GLY A 82 -8.26 -11.07 -12.39
CA GLY A 82 -9.57 -11.36 -11.82
C GLY A 82 -9.57 -11.75 -10.36
N VAL A 83 -8.41 -11.82 -9.72
CA VAL A 83 -8.34 -12.23 -8.31
C VAL A 83 -8.77 -11.07 -7.41
N PRO A 84 -9.67 -11.31 -6.42
CA PRO A 84 -10.11 -10.24 -5.51
C PRO A 84 -8.95 -9.59 -4.75
N ASP A 85 -9.07 -8.28 -4.53
CA ASP A 85 -8.03 -7.52 -3.82
C ASP A 85 -7.62 -8.14 -2.48
N PRO A 86 -8.55 -8.59 -1.61
CA PRO A 86 -8.13 -9.17 -0.34
C PRO A 86 -7.25 -10.42 -0.49
N GLU A 87 -7.44 -11.21 -1.54
CA GLU A 87 -6.58 -12.37 -1.79
C GLU A 87 -5.17 -11.94 -2.22
N ILE A 88 -5.09 -10.90 -3.08
CA ILE A 88 -3.82 -10.33 -3.49
C ILE A 88 -3.08 -9.78 -2.25
N LYS A 89 -3.78 -9.01 -1.43
CA LYS A 89 -3.19 -8.39 -0.23
C LYS A 89 -2.82 -9.44 0.82
N PHE A 90 -3.57 -10.53 0.92
CA PHE A 90 -3.23 -11.62 1.82
C PHE A 90 -1.90 -12.28 1.41
N ALA A 91 -1.70 -12.51 0.11
CA ALA A 91 -0.44 -13.06 -0.40
C ALA A 91 0.72 -12.11 -0.08
N HIS A 92 0.52 -10.80 -0.25
CA HIS A 92 1.52 -9.79 0.14
C HIS A 92 1.85 -9.90 1.63
N LEU A 93 0.81 -9.99 2.47
CA LEU A 93 0.99 -10.10 3.92
C LEU A 93 1.85 -11.31 4.31
N ARG A 94 1.58 -12.47 3.70
CA ARG A 94 2.34 -13.68 4.01
C ARG A 94 3.82 -13.51 3.67
N ASP A 95 4.13 -12.88 2.54
CA ASP A 95 5.51 -12.64 2.15
C ASP A 95 6.17 -11.61 3.08
N ILE A 96 5.44 -10.57 3.44
CA ILE A 96 5.92 -9.54 4.37
C ILE A 96 6.24 -10.18 5.73
N GLN A 97 5.33 -10.99 6.26
CA GLN A 97 5.54 -11.68 7.53
C GLN A 97 6.81 -12.53 7.50
N ALA A 98 7.07 -13.22 6.39
CA ALA A 98 8.23 -14.08 6.25
C ALA A 98 9.54 -13.30 6.17
N LYS A 99 9.55 -12.16 5.47
CA LYS A 99 10.77 -11.40 5.21
C LYS A 99 11.04 -10.29 6.22
N TYR A 100 10.01 -9.64 6.71
CA TYR A 100 10.13 -8.42 7.53
C TYR A 100 9.51 -8.56 8.91
N GLY A 101 8.70 -9.59 9.14
CA GLY A 101 7.94 -9.75 10.37
C GLY A 101 6.54 -9.17 10.26
N GLN A 102 5.78 -9.32 11.33
CA GLN A 102 4.41 -8.82 11.37
C GLN A 102 4.38 -7.29 11.28
N PRO A 103 3.61 -6.71 10.35
CA PRO A 103 3.47 -5.25 10.29
C PRO A 103 2.97 -4.67 11.61
N ILE A 104 3.51 -3.53 12.01
CA ILE A 104 2.97 -2.82 13.19
C ILE A 104 1.73 -2.02 12.85
N VAL A 105 1.58 -1.68 11.57
CA VAL A 105 0.39 -0.99 11.06
C VAL A 105 0.30 -1.19 9.56
N TRP A 106 -0.93 -1.25 9.06
CA TRP A 106 -1.22 -1.32 7.62
C TRP A 106 -2.35 -0.33 7.33
N ALA A 107 -2.08 0.66 6.50
CA ALA A 107 -3.08 1.65 6.08
C ALA A 107 -3.68 1.24 4.74
N ASP A 108 -5.01 1.18 4.67
CA ASP A 108 -5.74 0.75 3.48
C ASP A 108 -7.14 1.38 3.52
N ASP A 109 -7.77 1.52 2.36
CA ASP A 109 -9.11 2.10 2.24
C ASP A 109 -10.19 1.09 1.86
N ASN A 110 -9.79 -0.13 1.52
CA ASN A 110 -10.71 -1.16 1.05
C ASN A 110 -11.25 -1.97 2.24
N PRO A 111 -12.58 -1.95 2.48
CA PRO A 111 -13.16 -2.67 3.63
C PRO A 111 -12.84 -4.16 3.65
N GLY A 112 -12.77 -4.82 2.49
CA GLY A 112 -12.43 -6.24 2.40
C GLY A 112 -10.99 -6.50 2.83
N ASN A 113 -10.08 -5.61 2.46
CA ASN A 113 -8.69 -5.70 2.90
C ASN A 113 -8.59 -5.51 4.41
N ILE A 114 -9.30 -4.51 4.94
CA ILE A 114 -9.31 -4.23 6.38
C ILE A 114 -9.81 -5.45 7.16
N GLU A 115 -10.89 -6.08 6.69
CA GLU A 115 -11.42 -7.28 7.34
C GLU A 115 -10.39 -8.41 7.36
N MET A 116 -9.76 -8.66 6.22
CA MET A 116 -8.71 -9.68 6.10
C MET A 116 -7.55 -9.39 7.06
N LEU A 117 -7.11 -8.13 7.12
CA LEU A 117 -6.00 -7.75 7.99
C LEU A 117 -6.34 -7.92 9.47
N ARG A 118 -7.54 -7.54 9.87
CA ARG A 118 -7.99 -7.73 11.26
C ARG A 118 -8.08 -9.20 11.63
N GLU A 119 -8.53 -10.04 10.73
CA GLU A 119 -8.58 -11.49 10.94
C GLU A 119 -7.19 -12.09 11.14
N ASN A 120 -6.16 -11.42 10.63
CA ASN A 120 -4.76 -11.83 10.77
C ASN A 120 -4.01 -11.03 11.82
N ASN A 121 -4.73 -10.33 12.69
CA ASN A 121 -4.19 -9.58 13.82
C ASN A 121 -3.22 -8.45 13.43
N VAL A 122 -3.41 -7.87 12.24
CA VAL A 122 -2.63 -6.73 11.80
C VAL A 122 -3.32 -5.45 12.25
N PRO A 123 -2.65 -4.58 13.01
CA PRO A 123 -3.21 -3.26 13.31
C PRO A 123 -3.41 -2.45 12.04
N VAL A 124 -4.56 -1.78 11.92
CA VAL A 124 -4.92 -1.08 10.69
C VAL A 124 -5.21 0.40 10.92
N ILE A 125 -4.94 1.19 9.89
CA ILE A 125 -5.49 2.52 9.73
C ILE A 125 -6.48 2.39 8.57
N PHE A 126 -7.78 2.48 8.88
CA PHE A 126 -8.81 2.41 7.86
C PHE A 126 -9.04 3.81 7.32
N VAL A 127 -8.55 4.05 6.10
CA VAL A 127 -8.70 5.35 5.46
C VAL A 127 -10.09 5.42 4.83
N ASN A 128 -10.89 6.35 5.31
CA ASN A 128 -12.25 6.53 4.83
C ASN A 128 -12.29 7.70 3.84
N ASN A 129 -12.60 7.38 2.58
CA ASN A 129 -12.66 8.35 1.50
C ASN A 129 -14.09 8.77 1.16
N ASP A 130 -15.06 8.51 2.03
CA ASP A 130 -16.43 8.95 1.83
C ASP A 130 -16.49 10.48 1.80
N GLN A 131 -17.11 10.99 0.77
CA GLN A 131 -17.24 12.43 0.56
C GLN A 131 -18.65 12.87 0.91
#